data_f9eccf330d77d201f1cffd5d86c4c749
#
_entry.id   f9eccf330d77d201f1cffd5d86c4c749
#
_cell.length_a   1.000
_cell.length_b   1.000
_cell.length_c   1.000
_cell.angle_alpha   90.00
_cell.angle_beta   90.00
_cell.angle_gamma   90.00
#
_symmetry.space_group_name_H-M   'P 1'
#
loop_
_entity.id
_entity.type
_entity.pdbx_description
1 polymer ?
#
loop_
_entity_poly.entity_id
_entity_poly.type
_entity_poly.pdbx_seq_one_letter_code
_entity_poly.pdbx_strand_id
1 'polypeptide(L)'
;MSKKQKTIKEEVCLSGVGIHTGKTVNMTIKPAPINHGFAFSRIDLEGAPIIEAKAEYVVNTQRGTNLEKNGVQIQTSEHVLAAAVGLNIDNLLIELDSPEPPIMDGSSKYFVEALEKAGIEEQDAEIEEYVVKEIISYKDEITGSEIILMPSDKYEVTTMVDFGTKILGTQNATLDKISDFKEEIADARTFSFLHEIEMLLENDLIKGGDLNNAIVYVDKELSSGTMEKLKKAFKKDNISIKPNGILDNLTLHWANEAARHKLLDVIGDLALVGVRIKGKIIANKPGHLI
;
A
#
# COMPACT_ATOMS: atom_id res chain seq x y z
N MET A 1 -5.49 -8.38 -23.88
CA MET A 1 -4.94 -8.97 -22.63
C MET A 1 -5.49 -10.36 -22.51
N SER A 2 -4.74 -11.31 -21.95
CA SER A 2 -5.26 -12.64 -21.64
C SER A 2 -6.46 -12.52 -20.70
N LYS A 3 -7.46 -13.38 -20.94
CA LYS A 3 -8.60 -13.55 -20.02
C LYS A 3 -8.38 -14.67 -19.01
N LYS A 4 -7.16 -15.22 -18.97
CA LYS A 4 -6.78 -16.30 -18.05
C LYS A 4 -6.29 -15.74 -16.73
N GLN A 5 -6.60 -16.44 -15.66
CA GLN A 5 -6.04 -16.18 -14.33
C GLN A 5 -4.53 -16.38 -14.36
N LYS A 6 -3.85 -15.72 -13.42
CA LYS A 6 -2.39 -15.77 -13.28
C LYS A 6 -1.96 -16.01 -11.85
N THR A 7 -0.84 -16.71 -11.72
CA THR A 7 -0.09 -16.86 -10.48
C THR A 7 1.41 -16.71 -10.78
N ILE A 8 2.27 -16.91 -9.80
CA ILE A 8 3.72 -16.95 -10.00
C ILE A 8 4.18 -18.40 -10.24
N LYS A 9 5.34 -18.57 -10.91
CA LYS A 9 5.89 -19.91 -11.22
C LYS A 9 6.59 -20.53 -10.03
N GLU A 10 7.36 -19.73 -9.31
CA GLU A 10 8.20 -20.17 -8.20
C GLU A 10 7.93 -19.30 -6.98
N GLU A 11 8.16 -19.84 -5.79
CA GLU A 11 8.10 -19.04 -4.58
C GLU A 11 9.24 -18.03 -4.51
N VAL A 12 8.98 -16.91 -3.87
CA VAL A 12 9.98 -15.84 -3.66
C VAL A 12 9.91 -15.32 -2.24
N CYS A 13 11.08 -15.06 -1.65
CA CYS A 13 11.20 -14.56 -0.28
C CYS A 13 11.70 -13.12 -0.26
N LEU A 14 11.13 -12.34 0.67
CA LEU A 14 11.61 -11.02 1.04
C LEU A 14 11.77 -10.97 2.56
N SER A 15 12.75 -10.19 3.03
CA SER A 15 12.94 -9.93 4.45
C SER A 15 13.13 -8.44 4.67
N GLY A 16 12.57 -7.92 5.75
CA GLY A 16 12.66 -6.52 6.11
C GLY A 16 12.06 -6.26 7.48
N VAL A 17 11.68 -5.02 7.74
CA VAL A 17 11.11 -4.60 9.02
C VAL A 17 9.66 -4.19 8.82
N GLY A 18 8.77 -4.60 9.71
CA GLY A 18 7.40 -4.10 9.76
C GLY A 18 7.36 -2.66 10.29
N ILE A 19 6.64 -1.77 9.61
CA ILE A 19 6.65 -0.33 9.94
C ILE A 19 6.06 -0.06 11.34
N HIS A 20 5.01 -0.77 11.72
CA HIS A 20 4.33 -0.57 13.00
C HIS A 20 4.87 -1.48 14.11
N THR A 21 5.32 -2.67 13.77
CA THR A 21 5.83 -3.64 14.75
C THR A 21 7.30 -3.40 15.10
N GLY A 22 8.10 -2.88 14.17
CA GLY A 22 9.55 -2.75 14.30
C GLY A 22 10.30 -4.10 14.31
N LYS A 23 9.59 -5.19 14.06
CA LYS A 23 10.16 -6.54 14.03
C LYS A 23 10.69 -6.87 12.64
N THR A 24 11.76 -7.64 12.58
CA THR A 24 12.15 -8.30 11.33
C THR A 24 11.08 -9.31 10.95
N VAL A 25 10.68 -9.29 9.69
CA VAL A 25 9.71 -10.20 9.12
C VAL A 25 10.29 -10.87 7.88
N ASN A 26 10.06 -12.16 7.77
CA ASN A 26 10.31 -12.92 6.56
C ASN A 26 8.96 -13.22 5.92
N MET A 27 8.83 -12.83 4.66
CA MET A 27 7.66 -13.03 3.85
C MET A 27 8.01 -13.95 2.68
N THR A 28 7.21 -14.99 2.47
CA THR A 28 7.32 -15.87 1.31
C THR A 28 6.06 -15.78 0.49
N ILE A 29 6.17 -15.36 -0.75
CA ILE A 29 5.05 -15.35 -1.69
C ILE A 29 5.11 -16.63 -2.50
N LYS A 30 4.01 -17.37 -2.52
CA LYS A 30 3.87 -18.68 -3.16
C LYS A 30 2.83 -18.68 -4.26
N PRO A 31 2.99 -19.50 -5.31
CA PRO A 31 1.92 -19.73 -6.25
C PRO A 31 0.71 -20.34 -5.54
N ALA A 32 -0.48 -19.98 -6.01
CA ALA A 32 -1.74 -20.51 -5.49
C ALA A 32 -2.60 -21.08 -6.62
N PRO A 33 -3.47 -22.05 -6.34
CA PRO A 33 -4.32 -22.67 -7.36
C PRO A 33 -5.34 -21.70 -7.95
N ILE A 34 -5.95 -22.08 -9.05
CA ILE A 34 -7.05 -21.34 -9.69
C ILE A 34 -8.17 -21.03 -8.68
N ASN A 35 -8.75 -19.86 -8.80
CA ASN A 35 -9.83 -19.35 -7.94
C ASN A 35 -9.45 -19.22 -6.43
N HIS A 36 -8.16 -19.21 -6.13
CA HIS A 36 -7.70 -19.02 -4.76
C HIS A 36 -7.86 -17.55 -4.30
N GLY A 37 -7.63 -16.61 -5.21
CA GLY A 37 -7.50 -15.20 -4.84
C GLY A 37 -6.20 -14.93 -4.08
N PHE A 38 -6.19 -13.86 -3.30
CA PHE A 38 -5.08 -13.54 -2.40
C PHE A 38 -5.40 -13.99 -0.98
N ALA A 39 -4.42 -14.59 -0.32
CA ALA A 39 -4.54 -14.98 1.08
C ALA A 39 -3.20 -14.82 1.81
N PHE A 40 -3.28 -14.54 3.10
CA PHE A 40 -2.15 -14.46 4.01
C PHE A 40 -2.14 -15.64 4.96
N SER A 41 -0.97 -16.21 5.25
CA SER A 41 -0.78 -17.26 6.25
C SER A 41 0.19 -16.81 7.32
N ARG A 42 -0.18 -16.93 8.60
CA ARG A 42 0.66 -16.61 9.76
C ARG A 42 1.41 -17.86 10.21
N ILE A 43 2.58 -18.10 9.58
CA ILE A 43 3.38 -19.29 9.82
C ILE A 43 4.10 -19.31 11.17
N ASP A 44 4.14 -18.19 11.88
CA ASP A 44 4.62 -18.07 13.26
C ASP A 44 3.60 -18.55 14.31
N LEU A 45 2.37 -18.82 13.89
CA LEU A 45 1.30 -19.29 14.76
C LEU A 45 1.01 -20.77 14.52
N GLU A 46 0.55 -21.46 15.57
CA GLU A 46 0.19 -22.87 15.49
C GLU A 46 -0.92 -23.10 14.43
N GLY A 47 -0.71 -24.09 13.56
CA GLY A 47 -1.61 -24.41 12.48
C GLY A 47 -1.55 -23.47 11.27
N ALA A 48 -0.62 -22.50 11.27
CA ALA A 48 -0.42 -21.56 10.18
C ALA A 48 -1.76 -20.99 9.61
N PRO A 49 -2.56 -20.31 10.44
CA PRO A 49 -3.90 -19.88 10.04
C PRO A 49 -3.88 -18.96 8.82
N ILE A 50 -4.89 -19.16 7.97
CA ILE A 50 -5.04 -18.43 6.70
C ILE A 50 -6.15 -17.39 6.82
N ILE A 51 -5.87 -16.20 6.32
CA ILE A 51 -6.80 -15.06 6.21
C ILE A 51 -6.89 -14.69 4.73
N GLU A 52 -8.04 -14.88 4.13
CA GLU A 52 -8.28 -14.42 2.76
C GLU A 52 -8.26 -12.89 2.70
N ALA A 53 -7.65 -12.32 1.66
CA ALA A 53 -7.66 -10.89 1.43
C ALA A 53 -9.02 -10.45 0.89
N LYS A 54 -9.98 -10.25 1.80
CA LYS A 54 -11.36 -9.84 1.49
C LYS A 54 -11.81 -8.71 2.39
N ALA A 55 -12.65 -7.83 1.84
CA ALA A 55 -13.20 -6.68 2.54
C ALA A 55 -13.94 -7.04 3.84
N GLU A 56 -14.58 -8.20 3.91
CA GLU A 56 -15.30 -8.68 5.11
C GLU A 56 -14.39 -8.94 6.33
N TYR A 57 -13.06 -9.08 6.12
CA TYR A 57 -12.07 -9.26 7.18
C TYR A 57 -11.37 -7.97 7.59
N VAL A 58 -11.71 -6.82 7.00
CA VAL A 58 -11.15 -5.53 7.39
C VAL A 58 -11.67 -5.12 8.76
N VAL A 59 -10.78 -4.91 9.71
CA VAL A 59 -11.15 -4.55 11.10
C VAL A 59 -10.66 -3.16 11.51
N ASN A 60 -9.60 -2.68 10.87
CA ASN A 60 -9.02 -1.38 11.18
C ASN A 60 -8.34 -0.80 9.95
N THR A 61 -8.56 0.48 9.72
CA THR A 61 -8.03 1.24 8.59
C THR A 61 -7.17 2.42 9.03
N GLN A 62 -6.78 2.47 10.30
CA GLN A 62 -5.85 3.47 10.79
C GLN A 62 -4.43 3.10 10.34
N ARG A 63 -3.82 3.97 9.52
CA ARG A 63 -2.44 3.86 9.02
C ARG A 63 -2.13 2.65 8.15
N GLY A 64 -3.12 2.00 7.59
CA GLY A 64 -2.98 0.84 6.73
C GLY A 64 -4.19 -0.07 6.83
N THR A 65 -4.35 -0.95 5.89
CA THR A 65 -5.46 -1.88 5.83
C THR A 65 -5.14 -3.14 6.62
N ASN A 66 -5.89 -3.34 7.71
CA ASN A 66 -5.70 -4.45 8.64
C ASN A 66 -6.83 -5.47 8.50
N LEU A 67 -6.45 -6.72 8.31
CA LEU A 67 -7.35 -7.85 8.19
C LEU A 67 -7.33 -8.68 9.48
N GLU A 68 -8.46 -9.22 9.89
CA GLU A 68 -8.55 -10.14 11.03
C GLU A 68 -9.55 -11.27 10.75
N LYS A 69 -9.14 -12.47 11.09
CA LYS A 69 -10.01 -13.65 11.10
C LYS A 69 -9.70 -14.53 12.31
N ASN A 70 -10.72 -14.81 13.13
CA ASN A 70 -10.58 -15.66 14.32
C ASN A 70 -9.48 -15.21 15.31
N GLY A 71 -9.31 -13.89 15.47
CA GLY A 71 -8.30 -13.31 16.36
C GLY A 71 -6.88 -13.26 15.79
N VAL A 72 -6.69 -13.67 14.56
CA VAL A 72 -5.41 -13.58 13.84
C VAL A 72 -5.41 -12.37 12.92
N GLN A 73 -4.39 -11.54 13.00
CA GLN A 73 -4.32 -10.27 12.26
C GLN A 73 -3.19 -10.25 11.23
N ILE A 74 -3.47 -9.56 10.12
CA ILE A 74 -2.50 -9.07 9.13
C ILE A 74 -2.67 -7.57 9.05
N GLN A 75 -1.56 -6.83 9.14
CA GLN A 75 -1.51 -5.37 9.07
C GLN A 75 -0.85 -4.92 7.77
N THR A 76 -1.19 -3.73 7.30
CA THR A 76 -0.50 -3.07 6.15
C THR A 76 -0.43 -3.97 4.92
N SER A 77 -1.57 -4.53 4.52
CA SER A 77 -1.64 -5.50 3.40
C SER A 77 -1.64 -4.83 2.02
N GLU A 78 -1.95 -3.55 1.93
CA GLU A 78 -2.23 -2.81 0.70
C GLU A 78 -1.05 -2.78 -0.28
N HIS A 79 0.20 -2.62 0.16
CA HIS A 79 1.34 -2.47 -0.74
C HIS A 79 1.66 -3.75 -1.52
N VAL A 80 1.62 -4.91 -0.87
CA VAL A 80 1.86 -6.20 -1.53
C VAL A 80 0.69 -6.58 -2.45
N LEU A 81 -0.55 -6.26 -2.04
CA LEU A 81 -1.74 -6.48 -2.86
C LEU A 81 -1.72 -5.58 -4.11
N ALA A 82 -1.32 -4.31 -3.96
CA ALA A 82 -1.15 -3.40 -5.10
C ALA A 82 -0.14 -3.93 -6.12
N ALA A 83 0.99 -4.48 -5.67
CA ALA A 83 1.97 -5.09 -6.56
C ALA A 83 1.38 -6.29 -7.33
N ALA A 84 0.62 -7.15 -6.65
CA ALA A 84 -0.02 -8.30 -7.28
C ALA A 84 -1.04 -7.88 -8.35
N VAL A 85 -1.94 -6.94 -8.02
CA VAL A 85 -2.92 -6.38 -8.96
C VAL A 85 -2.23 -5.66 -10.11
N GLY A 86 -1.19 -4.86 -9.81
CA GLY A 86 -0.41 -4.14 -10.81
C GLY A 86 0.24 -5.03 -11.87
N LEU A 87 0.61 -6.25 -11.49
CA LEU A 87 1.14 -7.26 -12.39
C LEU A 87 0.06 -8.19 -12.98
N ASN A 88 -1.22 -7.90 -12.76
CA ASN A 88 -2.35 -8.73 -13.20
C ASN A 88 -2.28 -10.19 -12.68
N ILE A 89 -1.80 -10.38 -11.47
CA ILE A 89 -1.83 -11.68 -10.79
C ILE A 89 -3.18 -11.82 -10.08
N ASP A 90 -3.72 -13.04 -10.02
CA ASP A 90 -5.02 -13.32 -9.44
C ASP A 90 -4.93 -14.21 -8.20
N ASN A 91 -3.92 -15.09 -8.14
CA ASN A 91 -3.86 -16.12 -7.11
C ASN A 91 -2.47 -16.16 -6.46
N LEU A 92 -2.40 -15.84 -5.16
CA LEU A 92 -1.18 -15.89 -4.34
C LEU A 92 -1.49 -16.34 -2.92
N LEU A 93 -0.57 -17.12 -2.34
CA LEU A 93 -0.49 -17.34 -0.91
C LEU A 93 0.73 -16.59 -0.36
N ILE A 94 0.52 -15.71 0.60
CA ILE A 94 1.56 -14.88 1.21
C ILE A 94 1.77 -15.34 2.65
N GLU A 95 2.89 -16.02 2.91
CA GLU A 95 3.26 -16.48 4.24
C GLU A 95 4.08 -15.42 4.96
N LEU A 96 3.75 -15.20 6.24
CA LEU A 96 4.40 -14.24 7.12
C LEU A 96 4.75 -14.89 8.46
N ASP A 97 5.95 -14.63 8.97
CA ASP A 97 6.35 -14.96 10.35
C ASP A 97 6.10 -13.80 11.35
N SER A 98 5.26 -12.85 10.95
CA SER A 98 4.89 -11.64 11.71
C SER A 98 3.50 -11.16 11.27
N PRO A 99 2.80 -10.34 12.05
CA PRO A 99 1.49 -9.81 11.64
C PRO A 99 1.53 -8.80 10.49
N GLU A 100 2.70 -8.40 10.01
CA GLU A 100 2.86 -7.30 9.07
C GLU A 100 3.89 -7.66 7.99
N PRO A 101 3.59 -7.41 6.69
CA PRO A 101 4.60 -7.49 5.63
C PRO A 101 5.79 -6.54 5.88
N PRO A 102 6.98 -6.81 5.32
CA PRO A 102 8.09 -5.88 5.41
C PRO A 102 7.76 -4.59 4.64
N ILE A 103 8.02 -3.43 5.26
CA ILE A 103 7.71 -2.13 4.62
C ILE A 103 8.65 -1.81 3.45
N MET A 104 9.81 -2.42 3.40
CA MET A 104 10.85 -2.16 2.42
C MET A 104 11.25 -0.67 2.38
N ASP A 105 11.10 0.00 1.25
CA ASP A 105 11.32 1.45 1.10
C ASP A 105 10.03 2.29 1.23
N GLY A 106 8.92 1.66 1.61
CA GLY A 106 7.61 2.30 1.73
C GLY A 106 6.80 2.33 0.43
N SER A 107 7.24 1.64 -0.61
CA SER A 107 6.55 1.50 -1.90
C SER A 107 6.18 0.05 -2.21
N SER A 108 5.62 -0.20 -3.39
CA SER A 108 5.39 -1.56 -3.91
C SER A 108 6.54 -2.11 -4.76
N LYS A 109 7.58 -1.33 -5.00
CA LYS A 109 8.69 -1.65 -5.90
C LYS A 109 9.27 -3.03 -5.67
N TYR A 110 9.70 -3.32 -4.45
CA TYR A 110 10.38 -4.57 -4.11
C TYR A 110 9.47 -5.78 -4.23
N PHE A 111 8.17 -5.61 -3.99
CA PHE A 111 7.18 -6.66 -4.22
C PHE A 111 6.99 -6.93 -5.71
N VAL A 112 6.93 -5.89 -6.53
CA VAL A 112 6.89 -6.01 -8.01
C VAL A 112 8.13 -6.74 -8.52
N GLU A 113 9.33 -6.33 -8.11
CA GLU A 113 10.59 -6.96 -8.50
C GLU A 113 10.65 -8.44 -8.09
N ALA A 114 10.19 -8.76 -6.88
CA ALA A 114 10.14 -10.13 -6.39
C ALA A 114 9.17 -11.01 -7.20
N LEU A 115 7.96 -10.51 -7.47
CA LEU A 115 6.95 -11.23 -8.26
C LEU A 115 7.40 -11.43 -9.71
N GLU A 116 8.05 -10.45 -10.33
CA GLU A 116 8.64 -10.60 -11.66
C GLU A 116 9.76 -11.64 -11.68
N LYS A 117 10.62 -11.63 -10.66
CA LYS A 117 11.70 -12.61 -10.51
C LYS A 117 11.15 -14.03 -10.34
N ALA A 118 10.06 -14.19 -9.60
CA ALA A 118 9.35 -15.46 -9.45
C ALA A 118 8.77 -15.98 -10.77
N GLY A 119 8.63 -15.09 -11.75
CA GLY A 119 7.98 -15.37 -13.04
C GLY A 119 6.47 -15.48 -12.90
N ILE A 120 5.74 -14.98 -13.90
CA ILE A 120 4.28 -15.01 -13.93
C ILE A 120 3.85 -16.07 -14.94
N GLU A 121 2.84 -16.86 -14.60
CA GLU A 121 2.25 -17.87 -15.49
C GLU A 121 0.74 -17.78 -15.54
N GLU A 122 0.19 -18.15 -16.70
CA GLU A 122 -1.25 -18.28 -16.91
C GLU A 122 -1.75 -19.62 -16.41
N GLN A 123 -2.91 -19.61 -15.78
CA GLN A 123 -3.60 -20.80 -15.27
C GLN A 123 -4.82 -21.10 -16.16
N ASP A 124 -5.21 -22.37 -16.23
CA ASP A 124 -6.32 -22.79 -17.09
C ASP A 124 -7.71 -22.50 -16.48
N ALA A 125 -7.94 -21.24 -16.15
CA ALA A 125 -9.21 -20.71 -15.69
C ALA A 125 -9.40 -19.28 -16.24
N GLU A 126 -10.62 -18.90 -16.50
CA GLU A 126 -10.94 -17.52 -16.88
C GLU A 126 -10.92 -16.60 -15.67
N ILE A 127 -10.57 -15.32 -15.88
CA ILE A 127 -10.67 -14.30 -14.83
C ILE A 127 -12.14 -14.00 -14.55
N GLU A 128 -12.45 -13.69 -13.30
CA GLU A 128 -13.72 -13.09 -12.90
C GLU A 128 -13.59 -11.58 -12.91
N GLU A 129 -14.53 -10.89 -13.58
CA GLU A 129 -14.54 -9.43 -13.69
C GLU A 129 -15.85 -8.85 -13.16
N TYR A 130 -15.76 -7.88 -12.26
CA TYR A 130 -16.87 -6.99 -11.96
C TYR A 130 -16.88 -5.82 -12.95
N VAL A 131 -17.84 -5.85 -13.89
CA VAL A 131 -17.99 -4.78 -14.88
C VAL A 131 -18.89 -3.69 -14.31
N VAL A 132 -18.34 -2.51 -14.13
CA VAL A 132 -19.10 -1.34 -13.68
C VAL A 132 -20.05 -0.90 -14.80
N LYS A 133 -21.36 -1.04 -14.62
CA LYS A 133 -22.39 -0.75 -15.63
C LYS A 133 -23.07 0.60 -15.42
N GLU A 134 -23.01 1.15 -14.24
CA GLU A 134 -23.61 2.43 -13.85
C GLU A 134 -22.69 3.15 -12.87
N ILE A 135 -22.94 4.43 -12.64
CA ILE A 135 -22.18 5.19 -11.67
C ILE A 135 -22.55 4.74 -10.27
N ILE A 136 -21.55 4.29 -9.52
CA ILE A 136 -21.65 3.94 -8.10
C ILE A 136 -20.79 4.94 -7.35
N SER A 137 -21.34 5.58 -6.31
CA SER A 137 -20.57 6.50 -5.47
C SER A 137 -20.82 6.24 -4.00
N TYR A 138 -19.77 6.41 -3.23
CA TYR A 138 -19.83 6.40 -1.77
C TYR A 138 -19.03 7.59 -1.25
N LYS A 139 -19.60 8.29 -0.28
CA LYS A 139 -18.96 9.41 0.40
C LYS A 139 -19.06 9.23 1.90
N ASP A 140 -17.95 9.33 2.57
CA ASP A 140 -17.92 9.42 4.02
C ASP A 140 -18.10 10.86 4.46
N GLU A 141 -19.22 11.16 5.12
CA GLU A 141 -19.59 12.52 5.55
C GLU A 141 -18.68 13.04 6.69
N ILE A 142 -17.97 12.17 7.40
CA ILE A 142 -17.08 12.56 8.51
C ILE A 142 -15.74 13.04 7.96
N THR A 143 -15.12 12.26 7.10
CA THR A 143 -13.80 12.58 6.52
C THR A 143 -13.90 13.41 5.24
N GLY A 144 -15.05 13.39 4.58
CA GLY A 144 -15.26 13.97 3.26
C GLY A 144 -14.57 13.20 2.13
N SER A 145 -14.08 12.00 2.45
CA SER A 145 -13.52 11.08 1.45
C SER A 145 -14.62 10.53 0.55
N GLU A 146 -14.31 10.35 -0.72
CA GLU A 146 -15.31 9.90 -1.71
C GLU A 146 -14.66 8.95 -2.71
N ILE A 147 -15.37 7.90 -3.07
CA ILE A 147 -15.02 7.01 -4.18
C ILE A 147 -16.17 6.93 -5.18
N ILE A 148 -15.84 7.03 -6.46
CA ILE A 148 -16.80 6.96 -7.56
C ILE A 148 -16.30 5.90 -8.54
N LEU A 149 -17.16 4.95 -8.87
CA LEU A 149 -16.93 3.97 -9.93
C LEU A 149 -17.80 4.35 -11.14
N MET A 150 -17.20 4.36 -12.31
CA MET A 150 -17.86 4.73 -13.57
C MET A 150 -17.64 3.63 -14.61
N PRO A 151 -18.59 3.43 -15.55
CA PRO A 151 -18.39 2.55 -16.68
C PRO A 151 -17.14 2.92 -17.49
N SER A 152 -16.29 1.92 -17.74
CA SER A 152 -15.14 1.99 -18.64
C SER A 152 -14.86 0.59 -19.18
N ASP A 153 -14.19 0.50 -20.32
CA ASP A 153 -13.78 -0.76 -20.93
C ASP A 153 -12.45 -1.31 -20.39
N LYS A 154 -11.81 -0.58 -19.49
CA LYS A 154 -10.54 -0.94 -18.82
C LYS A 154 -10.55 -0.57 -17.35
N TYR A 155 -9.54 -1.01 -16.61
CA TYR A 155 -9.29 -0.58 -15.24
C TYR A 155 -8.47 0.71 -15.24
N GLU A 156 -9.07 1.78 -14.75
CA GLU A 156 -8.47 3.11 -14.64
C GLU A 156 -8.65 3.62 -13.21
N VAL A 157 -7.63 4.26 -12.66
CA VAL A 157 -7.71 4.83 -11.31
C VAL A 157 -7.19 6.27 -11.33
N THR A 158 -7.97 7.19 -10.75
CA THR A 158 -7.55 8.57 -10.49
C THR A 158 -7.72 8.86 -9.01
N THR A 159 -6.69 9.43 -8.39
CA THR A 159 -6.76 9.92 -7.01
C THR A 159 -6.55 11.42 -6.95
N MET A 160 -7.25 12.07 -6.05
CA MET A 160 -7.02 13.45 -5.66
C MET A 160 -6.80 13.48 -4.14
N VAL A 161 -5.74 14.15 -3.71
CA VAL A 161 -5.38 14.27 -2.29
C VAL A 161 -5.30 15.73 -1.89
N ASP A 162 -5.79 16.03 -0.70
CA ASP A 162 -5.68 17.31 -0.05
C ASP A 162 -5.73 17.09 1.47
N PHE A 163 -4.59 17.26 2.10
CA PHE A 163 -4.44 17.09 3.54
C PHE A 163 -4.55 18.42 4.31
N GLY A 164 -4.97 19.50 3.64
CA GLY A 164 -5.11 20.82 4.24
C GLY A 164 -3.78 21.48 4.60
N THR A 165 -2.65 20.95 4.16
CA THR A 165 -1.31 21.50 4.41
C THR A 165 -0.82 22.30 3.21
N LYS A 166 -0.19 23.46 3.46
CA LYS A 166 0.40 24.27 2.38
C LYS A 166 1.58 23.58 1.71
N ILE A 167 2.27 22.71 2.44
CA ILE A 167 3.48 22.06 1.96
C ILE A 167 3.20 21.01 0.89
N LEU A 168 2.13 20.24 1.07
CA LEU A 168 1.72 19.24 0.08
C LEU A 168 0.78 19.87 -0.96
N GLY A 169 -0.10 20.78 -0.53
CA GLY A 169 -1.17 21.33 -1.35
C GLY A 169 -2.17 20.26 -1.80
N THR A 170 -2.83 20.52 -2.93
CA THR A 170 -3.68 19.54 -3.61
C THR A 170 -2.88 18.88 -4.71
N GLN A 171 -2.88 17.55 -4.74
CA GLN A 171 -2.23 16.76 -5.78
C GLN A 171 -3.21 15.75 -6.37
N ASN A 172 -2.93 15.31 -7.59
CA ASN A 172 -3.63 14.22 -8.24
C ASN A 172 -2.65 13.28 -8.93
N ALA A 173 -3.11 12.04 -9.15
CA ALA A 173 -2.43 11.05 -9.96
C ALA A 173 -3.47 10.21 -10.71
N THR A 174 -3.12 9.77 -11.90
CA THR A 174 -3.98 8.91 -12.73
C THR A 174 -3.16 7.75 -13.28
N LEU A 175 -3.71 6.56 -13.24
CA LEU A 175 -3.23 5.38 -13.93
C LEU A 175 -4.28 4.98 -14.98
N ASP A 176 -3.95 5.18 -16.25
CA ASP A 176 -4.85 4.91 -17.36
C ASP A 176 -4.88 3.44 -17.79
N LYS A 177 -3.84 2.69 -17.46
CA LYS A 177 -3.70 1.26 -17.75
C LYS A 177 -2.96 0.58 -16.61
N ILE A 178 -3.51 -0.51 -16.13
CA ILE A 178 -2.84 -1.28 -15.06
C ILE A 178 -1.46 -1.80 -15.48
N SER A 179 -1.21 -2.01 -16.77
CA SER A 179 0.11 -2.37 -17.29
C SER A 179 1.22 -1.36 -17.02
N ASP A 180 0.86 -0.10 -16.78
CA ASP A 180 1.80 0.99 -16.56
C ASP A 180 2.08 1.19 -15.05
N PHE A 181 1.48 0.35 -14.19
CA PHE A 181 1.62 0.41 -12.73
C PHE A 181 3.08 0.37 -12.28
N LYS A 182 3.87 -0.52 -12.87
CA LYS A 182 5.27 -0.69 -12.51
C LYS A 182 6.07 0.60 -12.69
N GLU A 183 5.93 1.24 -13.84
CA GLU A 183 6.71 2.42 -14.23
C GLU A 183 6.18 3.70 -13.60
N GLU A 184 4.86 3.78 -13.36
CA GLU A 184 4.26 5.05 -12.95
C GLU A 184 3.90 5.10 -11.46
N ILE A 185 3.66 3.97 -10.81
CA ILE A 185 3.06 3.93 -9.47
C ILE A 185 3.91 3.14 -8.48
N ALA A 186 4.48 2.01 -8.89
CA ALA A 186 5.09 1.05 -7.96
C ALA A 186 6.17 1.64 -7.05
N ASP A 187 6.95 2.62 -7.53
CA ASP A 187 8.02 3.27 -6.79
C ASP A 187 7.53 4.43 -5.90
N ALA A 188 6.21 4.72 -5.86
CA ALA A 188 5.67 5.78 -5.03
C ALA A 188 5.68 5.37 -3.55
N ARG A 189 6.44 6.10 -2.74
CA ARG A 189 6.67 5.77 -1.33
C ARG A 189 5.62 6.38 -0.42
N THR A 190 5.35 5.69 0.69
CA THR A 190 4.51 6.20 1.77
C THR A 190 5.07 7.48 2.37
N PHE A 191 4.22 8.25 3.01
CA PHE A 191 4.58 9.54 3.58
C PHE A 191 3.87 9.78 4.91
N SER A 192 4.41 10.71 5.68
CA SER A 192 3.82 11.22 6.91
C SER A 192 4.09 12.72 7.05
N PHE A 193 3.35 13.38 7.91
CA PHE A 193 3.59 14.76 8.27
C PHE A 193 4.41 14.87 9.56
N LEU A 194 5.17 15.95 9.69
CA LEU A 194 6.03 16.16 10.86
C LEU A 194 5.23 16.14 12.18
N HIS A 195 4.04 16.73 12.20
CA HIS A 195 3.20 16.74 13.40
C HIS A 195 2.78 15.32 13.83
N GLU A 196 2.56 14.41 12.89
CA GLU A 196 2.26 13.00 13.18
C GLU A 196 3.48 12.28 13.75
N ILE A 197 4.67 12.51 13.15
CA ILE A 197 5.94 11.94 13.64
C ILE A 197 6.23 12.39 15.07
N GLU A 198 6.02 13.66 15.41
CA GLU A 198 6.21 14.15 16.77
C GLU A 198 5.30 13.46 17.78
N MET A 199 4.02 13.30 17.44
CA MET A 199 3.07 12.57 18.29
C MET A 199 3.51 11.11 18.48
N LEU A 200 4.03 10.48 17.42
CA LEU A 200 4.54 9.12 17.47
C LEU A 200 5.80 9.00 18.34
N LEU A 201 6.72 9.96 18.23
CA LEU A 201 7.92 10.03 19.06
C LEU A 201 7.59 10.21 20.55
N GLU A 202 6.62 11.06 20.87
CA GLU A 202 6.19 11.31 22.24
C GLU A 202 5.54 10.09 22.89
N ASN A 203 4.93 9.23 22.12
CA ASN A 203 4.26 8.00 22.57
C ASN A 203 5.09 6.72 22.37
N ASP A 204 6.36 6.84 21.94
CA ASP A 204 7.25 5.70 21.65
C ASP A 204 6.65 4.71 20.62
N LEU A 205 5.97 5.25 19.62
CA LEU A 205 5.26 4.48 18.59
C LEU A 205 6.02 4.37 17.27
N ILE A 206 7.18 5.02 17.12
CA ILE A 206 8.07 4.82 15.97
C ILE A 206 8.91 3.58 16.25
N LYS A 207 8.52 2.46 15.64
CA LYS A 207 9.19 1.17 15.82
C LYS A 207 10.02 0.76 14.60
N GLY A 208 9.38 0.65 13.44
CA GLY A 208 10.01 0.29 12.17
C GLY A 208 10.05 1.44 11.15
N GLY A 209 9.38 2.55 11.45
CA GLY A 209 9.46 3.76 10.63
C GLY A 209 10.86 4.37 10.66
N ASP A 210 11.43 4.64 9.48
CA ASP A 210 12.75 5.25 9.29
C ASP A 210 12.65 6.31 8.20
N LEU A 211 13.60 7.24 8.20
CA LEU A 211 13.70 8.27 7.15
C LEU A 211 14.02 7.70 5.75
N ASN A 212 14.30 6.41 5.64
CA ASN A 212 14.52 5.75 4.34
C ASN A 212 13.28 5.00 3.82
N ASN A 213 12.24 4.85 4.64
CA ASN A 213 11.02 4.11 4.25
C ASN A 213 9.74 4.95 4.26
N ALA A 214 9.84 6.25 4.52
CA ALA A 214 8.74 7.19 4.42
C ALA A 214 9.22 8.60 4.09
N ILE A 215 8.48 9.30 3.25
CA ILE A 215 8.68 10.72 2.99
C ILE A 215 8.08 11.51 4.15
N VAL A 216 8.82 12.46 4.73
CA VAL A 216 8.31 13.30 5.81
C VAL A 216 8.10 14.73 5.31
N TYR A 217 6.86 15.18 5.25
CA TYR A 217 6.49 16.56 4.93
C TYR A 217 6.53 17.43 6.18
N VAL A 218 7.26 18.54 6.12
CA VAL A 218 7.43 19.48 7.23
C VAL A 218 6.32 20.53 7.15
N ASP A 219 5.20 20.24 7.75
CA ASP A 219 3.98 21.04 7.71
C ASP A 219 3.88 22.12 8.78
N LYS A 220 4.88 22.18 9.68
CA LYS A 220 4.99 23.20 10.73
C LYS A 220 6.45 23.56 10.98
N GLU A 221 6.67 24.66 11.71
CA GLU A 221 8.02 25.05 12.13
C GLU A 221 8.69 23.96 12.94
N LEU A 222 9.91 23.63 12.57
CA LEU A 222 10.73 22.63 13.23
C LEU A 222 11.47 23.27 14.40
N SER A 223 11.05 22.98 15.62
CA SER A 223 11.76 23.46 16.82
C SER A 223 13.11 22.75 16.97
N SER A 224 14.05 23.40 17.66
CA SER A 224 15.35 22.78 18.00
C SER A 224 15.16 21.50 18.81
N GLY A 225 14.18 21.47 19.71
CA GLY A 225 13.85 20.29 20.50
C GLY A 225 13.33 19.12 19.65
N THR A 226 12.48 19.41 18.68
CA THR A 226 11.99 18.41 17.74
C THR A 226 13.13 17.87 16.85
N MET A 227 14.00 18.75 16.36
CA MET A 227 15.17 18.36 15.59
C MET A 227 16.06 17.36 16.35
N GLU A 228 16.36 17.63 17.61
CA GLU A 228 17.18 16.73 18.44
C GLU A 228 16.47 15.38 18.70
N LYS A 229 15.14 15.39 18.92
CA LYS A 229 14.35 14.15 19.02
C LYS A 229 14.42 13.33 17.74
N LEU A 230 14.27 13.96 16.58
CA LEU A 230 14.37 13.30 15.26
C LEU A 230 15.74 12.69 15.02
N LYS A 231 16.82 13.46 15.28
CA LYS A 231 18.20 12.96 15.17
C LYS A 231 18.43 11.72 16.03
N LYS A 232 17.98 11.77 17.28
CA LYS A 232 18.12 10.64 18.21
C LYS A 232 17.31 9.43 17.76
N ALA A 233 16.03 9.63 17.38
CA ALA A 233 15.14 8.54 16.97
C ALA A 233 15.63 7.84 15.72
N PHE A 234 16.06 8.61 14.71
CA PHE A 234 16.52 8.08 13.42
C PHE A 234 18.03 7.86 13.33
N LYS A 235 18.76 8.08 14.45
CA LYS A 235 20.23 7.90 14.52
C LYS A 235 20.97 8.65 13.41
N LYS A 236 20.57 9.89 13.15
CA LYS A 236 21.16 10.78 12.13
C LYS A 236 21.79 11.99 12.79
N ASP A 237 23.04 12.29 12.49
CA ASP A 237 23.74 13.46 13.02
C ASP A 237 23.21 14.77 12.42
N ASN A 238 22.83 14.74 11.16
CA ASN A 238 22.33 15.90 10.43
C ASN A 238 20.99 15.58 9.79
N ILE A 239 20.01 16.42 10.07
CA ILE A 239 18.70 16.43 9.42
C ILE A 239 18.44 17.86 8.97
N SER A 240 18.08 18.07 7.72
CA SER A 240 17.73 19.36 7.15
C SER A 240 16.40 19.31 6.43
N ILE A 241 15.87 20.46 6.05
CA ILE A 241 14.63 20.56 5.29
C ILE A 241 15.00 21.02 3.87
N LYS A 242 14.55 20.29 2.87
CA LYS A 242 14.70 20.66 1.47
C LYS A 242 13.80 21.85 1.10
N PRO A 243 14.11 22.60 0.04
CA PRO A 243 13.28 23.72 -0.41
C PRO A 243 11.83 23.33 -0.74
N ASN A 244 11.57 22.08 -1.10
CA ASN A 244 10.24 21.53 -1.33
C ASN A 244 9.51 21.08 -0.04
N GLY A 245 10.09 21.38 1.12
CA GLY A 245 9.46 21.15 2.43
C GLY A 245 9.46 19.71 2.93
N ILE A 246 10.29 18.85 2.38
CA ILE A 246 10.50 17.50 2.92
C ILE A 246 11.80 17.42 3.72
N LEU A 247 11.90 16.47 4.63
CA LEU A 247 13.17 16.18 5.28
C LEU A 247 14.20 15.72 4.25
N ASP A 248 15.48 16.09 4.47
CA ASP A 248 16.60 15.85 3.54
C ASP A 248 17.11 14.41 3.55
N ASN A 249 16.22 13.47 3.65
CA ASN A 249 16.54 12.05 3.66
C ASN A 249 16.27 11.37 2.31
N LEU A 250 15.29 11.88 1.56
CA LEU A 250 14.85 11.31 0.29
C LEU A 250 14.77 12.38 -0.80
N THR A 251 14.92 11.95 -2.05
CA THR A 251 14.57 12.74 -3.23
C THR A 251 13.27 12.17 -3.79
N LEU A 252 12.30 13.02 -4.08
CA LEU A 252 11.04 12.58 -4.68
C LEU A 252 11.28 11.98 -6.06
N HIS A 253 10.63 10.86 -6.35
CA HIS A 253 10.60 10.27 -7.69
C HIS A 253 9.74 11.13 -8.64
N TRP A 254 8.63 11.68 -8.10
CA TRP A 254 7.72 12.58 -8.82
C TRP A 254 7.28 13.73 -7.91
N ALA A 255 6.99 14.86 -8.50
CA ALA A 255 6.46 16.01 -7.74
C ALA A 255 5.13 15.69 -7.03
N ASN A 256 4.34 14.76 -7.58
CA ASN A 256 3.07 14.28 -7.04
C ASN A 256 3.18 12.88 -6.42
N GLU A 257 4.32 12.54 -5.83
CA GLU A 257 4.57 11.18 -5.30
C GLU A 257 3.55 10.79 -4.23
N ALA A 258 3.11 11.73 -3.38
CA ALA A 258 2.07 11.47 -2.38
C ALA A 258 0.73 11.03 -3.01
N ALA A 259 0.30 11.69 -4.10
CA ALA A 259 -0.91 11.28 -4.81
C ALA A 259 -0.75 9.92 -5.51
N ARG A 260 0.44 9.63 -6.05
CA ARG A 260 0.76 8.32 -6.64
C ARG A 260 0.76 7.22 -5.59
N HIS A 261 1.28 7.49 -4.41
CA HIS A 261 1.22 6.54 -3.30
C HIS A 261 -0.23 6.28 -2.86
N LYS A 262 -1.06 7.31 -2.75
CA LYS A 262 -2.48 7.10 -2.45
C LYS A 262 -3.24 6.35 -3.56
N LEU A 263 -2.81 6.47 -4.81
CA LEU A 263 -3.32 5.65 -5.90
C LEU A 263 -2.89 4.17 -5.75
N LEU A 264 -1.64 3.93 -5.32
CA LEU A 264 -1.14 2.61 -4.98
C LEU A 264 -2.01 1.98 -3.88
N ASP A 265 -2.27 2.71 -2.78
CA ASP A 265 -3.12 2.25 -1.67
C ASP A 265 -4.52 1.88 -2.18
N VAL A 266 -5.16 2.73 -2.98
CA VAL A 266 -6.49 2.45 -3.57
C VAL A 266 -6.49 1.17 -4.39
N ILE A 267 -5.46 0.90 -5.19
CA ILE A 267 -5.35 -0.35 -5.95
C ILE A 267 -5.24 -1.56 -5.02
N GLY A 268 -4.42 -1.46 -3.97
CA GLY A 268 -4.23 -2.53 -2.99
C GLY A 268 -5.50 -2.80 -2.19
N ASP A 269 -6.18 -1.76 -1.74
CA ASP A 269 -7.43 -1.88 -0.97
C ASP A 269 -8.57 -2.44 -1.83
N LEU A 270 -8.66 -2.04 -3.10
CA LEU A 270 -9.65 -2.59 -4.04
C LEU A 270 -9.40 -4.06 -4.41
N ALA A 271 -8.19 -4.59 -4.19
CA ALA A 271 -7.93 -6.02 -4.32
C ALA A 271 -8.80 -6.87 -3.37
N LEU A 272 -9.22 -6.28 -2.24
CA LEU A 272 -10.09 -6.93 -1.25
C LEU A 272 -11.52 -7.19 -1.75
N VAL A 273 -11.91 -6.64 -2.88
CA VAL A 273 -13.16 -6.99 -3.58
C VAL A 273 -13.13 -8.45 -4.05
N GLY A 274 -11.94 -9.01 -4.29
CA GLY A 274 -11.73 -10.42 -4.63
C GLY A 274 -11.95 -10.77 -6.10
N VAL A 275 -12.26 -9.78 -6.93
CA VAL A 275 -12.43 -9.93 -8.40
C VAL A 275 -11.79 -8.73 -9.10
N ARG A 276 -11.42 -8.91 -10.37
CA ARG A 276 -10.93 -7.77 -11.16
C ARG A 276 -12.06 -6.78 -11.45
N ILE A 277 -11.77 -5.50 -11.29
CA ILE A 277 -12.73 -4.45 -11.63
C ILE A 277 -12.49 -4.01 -13.08
N LYS A 278 -13.56 -3.90 -13.84
CA LYS A 278 -13.55 -3.27 -15.16
C LYS A 278 -14.39 -2.00 -15.10
N GLY A 279 -13.70 -0.87 -14.99
CA GLY A 279 -14.33 0.44 -14.77
C GLY A 279 -13.29 1.50 -14.44
N LYS A 280 -13.74 2.74 -14.40
CA LYS A 280 -12.94 3.89 -13.94
C LYS A 280 -13.26 4.20 -12.49
N ILE A 281 -12.23 4.27 -11.68
CA ILE A 281 -12.30 4.61 -10.26
C ILE A 281 -11.77 6.03 -10.08
N ILE A 282 -12.52 6.87 -9.38
CA ILE A 282 -12.09 8.20 -8.94
C ILE A 282 -12.19 8.22 -7.41
N ALA A 283 -11.06 8.41 -6.76
CA ALA A 283 -10.97 8.49 -5.31
C ALA A 283 -10.54 9.90 -4.90
N ASN A 284 -11.39 10.59 -4.18
CA ASN A 284 -11.13 11.92 -3.65
C ASN A 284 -10.82 11.82 -2.16
N LYS A 285 -9.64 12.32 -1.76
CA LYS A 285 -9.12 12.24 -0.39
C LYS A 285 -9.19 10.82 0.20
N PRO A 286 -8.76 9.78 -0.56
CA PRO A 286 -8.89 8.41 -0.10
C PRO A 286 -8.08 8.16 1.17
N GLY A 287 -8.72 7.51 2.13
CA GLY A 287 -8.08 6.80 3.23
C GLY A 287 -8.36 5.31 3.06
N HIS A 288 -7.85 4.48 3.94
CA HIS A 288 -8.09 3.03 3.90
C HIS A 288 -9.52 2.64 4.35
N LEU A 289 -10.34 3.59 4.80
CA LEU A 289 -11.74 3.36 5.18
C LEU A 289 -12.68 3.28 3.96
N ILE A 290 -12.28 3.87 2.84
CA ILE A 290 -13.08 3.96 1.62
C ILE A 290 -12.42 3.19 0.52
#